data_40108555f55b229e0f904618f26a2384
#
_entry.id   40108555f55b229e0f904618f26a2384
#
_cell.length_a   1.000
_cell.length_b   1.000
_cell.length_c   1.000
_cell.angle_alpha   90.00
_cell.angle_beta   90.00
_cell.angle_gamma   90.00
#
_symmetry.space_group_name_H-M   'P 1'
#
loop_
_entity.id
_entity.type
_entity.pdbx_description
1 polymer ?
#
loop_
_entity_poly.entity_id
_entity_poly.type
_entity_poly.pdbx_seq_one_letter_code
_entity_poly.pdbx_strand_id
1 'polypeptide(L)'
;MSSLYAMAVSSLAIDVIAWMHTFPPMDPILATLYGGAGMGVGLGLVFSQGATTGGTDIIGKLLKLKFPWLPIGKLVMIPDMVVVILAAVVFGTVNAALYGLIQMYLLSKVMDMILYGWDTSRVAYIITDRWEETVQGLLDMNRGVTLLQGKGAYTGAEKQVLLVAFRQREIVPIKRMLREID
;
A
#
# COMPACT_ATOMS: atom_id res chain seq x y z
N MET A 1 -16.08 7.30 20.44
CA MET A 1 -17.35 7.88 19.95
C MET A 1 -17.47 7.78 18.44
N SER A 2 -16.46 8.13 17.63
CA SER A 2 -16.49 8.08 16.16
C SER A 2 -16.78 6.69 15.58
N SER A 3 -16.23 5.61 16.13
CA SER A 3 -16.44 4.24 15.63
C SER A 3 -17.89 3.75 15.82
N LEU A 4 -18.52 4.07 16.95
CA LEU A 4 -19.93 3.71 17.19
C LEU A 4 -20.87 4.45 16.21
N TYR A 5 -20.59 5.74 15.97
CA TYR A 5 -21.33 6.52 14.99
C TYR A 5 -21.14 5.97 13.58
N ALA A 6 -19.91 5.64 13.19
CA ALA A 6 -19.62 5.04 11.89
C ALA A 6 -20.34 3.68 11.68
N MET A 7 -20.36 2.82 12.71
CA MET A 7 -21.11 1.55 12.71
C MET A 7 -22.60 1.78 12.51
N ALA A 8 -23.21 2.68 13.28
CA ALA A 8 -24.64 2.97 13.17
C ALA A 8 -25.02 3.51 11.79
N VAL A 9 -24.22 4.46 11.27
CA VAL A 9 -24.45 5.04 9.93
C VAL A 9 -24.28 4.00 8.83
N SER A 10 -23.25 3.15 8.89
CA SER A 10 -23.02 2.11 7.88
C SER A 10 -24.13 1.04 7.90
N SER A 11 -24.57 0.59 9.08
CA SER A 11 -25.72 -0.34 9.18
C SER A 11 -26.99 0.25 8.57
N LEU A 12 -27.30 1.49 8.93
CA LEU A 12 -28.47 2.19 8.40
C LEU A 12 -28.39 2.35 6.88
N ALA A 13 -27.22 2.71 6.35
CA ALA A 13 -27.00 2.85 4.92
C ALA A 13 -27.20 1.52 4.18
N ILE A 14 -26.68 0.42 4.73
CA ILE A 14 -26.85 -0.93 4.14
C ILE A 14 -28.34 -1.31 4.13
N ASP A 15 -29.05 -1.10 5.24
CA ASP A 15 -30.48 -1.43 5.35
C ASP A 15 -31.33 -0.61 4.39
N VAL A 16 -31.05 0.69 4.25
CA VAL A 16 -31.75 1.57 3.30
C VAL A 16 -31.49 1.13 1.87
N ILE A 17 -30.27 0.83 1.49
CA ILE A 17 -29.93 0.35 0.14
C ILE A 17 -30.60 -0.99 -0.15
N ALA A 18 -30.60 -1.92 0.79
CA ALA A 18 -31.25 -3.22 0.66
C ALA A 18 -32.77 -3.11 0.52
N TRP A 19 -33.38 -2.12 1.19
CA TRP A 19 -34.81 -1.85 1.07
C TRP A 19 -35.19 -1.17 -0.27
N MET A 20 -34.30 -0.28 -0.77
CA MET A 20 -34.55 0.45 -2.01
C MET A 20 -34.35 -0.40 -3.27
N HIS A 21 -33.45 -1.38 -3.23
CA HIS A 21 -33.09 -2.14 -4.41
C HIS A 21 -32.67 -3.57 -4.09
N THR A 22 -33.34 -4.55 -4.72
CA THR A 22 -32.91 -5.95 -4.71
C THR A 22 -31.97 -6.20 -5.88
N PHE A 23 -30.68 -6.42 -5.58
CA PHE A 23 -29.72 -6.74 -6.61
C PHE A 23 -29.89 -8.16 -7.14
N PRO A 24 -29.87 -8.37 -8.48
CA PRO A 24 -29.90 -9.72 -9.03
C PRO A 24 -28.66 -10.50 -8.59
N PRO A 25 -28.72 -11.84 -8.51
CA PRO A 25 -27.55 -12.67 -8.20
C PRO A 25 -26.46 -12.42 -9.22
N MET A 26 -25.30 -12.03 -8.72
CA MET A 26 -24.11 -11.74 -9.52
C MET A 26 -23.16 -12.94 -9.51
N ASP A 27 -22.37 -13.09 -10.59
CA ASP A 27 -21.29 -14.07 -10.63
C ASP A 27 -20.35 -13.89 -9.44
N PRO A 28 -20.01 -14.96 -8.70
CA PRO A 28 -19.18 -14.87 -7.51
C PRO A 28 -17.82 -14.17 -7.72
N ILE A 29 -17.20 -14.34 -8.90
CA ILE A 29 -15.95 -13.66 -9.24
C ILE A 29 -16.17 -12.15 -9.34
N LEU A 30 -17.21 -11.71 -10.05
CA LEU A 30 -17.52 -10.29 -10.18
C LEU A 30 -17.88 -9.67 -8.83
N ALA A 31 -18.69 -10.36 -8.01
CA ALA A 31 -19.02 -9.93 -6.67
C ALA A 31 -17.76 -9.76 -5.79
N THR A 32 -16.83 -10.70 -5.89
CA THR A 32 -15.54 -10.65 -5.18
C THR A 32 -14.68 -9.46 -5.60
N LEU A 33 -14.57 -9.22 -6.91
CA LEU A 33 -13.73 -8.12 -7.44
C LEU A 33 -14.32 -6.75 -7.10
N TYR A 34 -15.58 -6.53 -7.45
CA TYR A 34 -16.24 -5.23 -7.18
C TYR A 34 -16.46 -4.99 -5.69
N GLY A 35 -16.84 -6.05 -4.94
CA GLY A 35 -16.99 -5.98 -3.49
C GLY A 35 -15.66 -5.65 -2.79
N GLY A 36 -14.58 -6.34 -3.15
CA GLY A 36 -13.25 -6.10 -2.61
C GLY A 36 -12.74 -4.68 -2.91
N ALA A 37 -12.94 -4.21 -4.16
CA ALA A 37 -12.55 -2.86 -4.55
C ALA A 37 -13.38 -1.79 -3.80
N GLY A 38 -14.72 -1.93 -3.78
CA GLY A 38 -15.62 -1.00 -3.10
C GLY A 38 -15.35 -0.91 -1.60
N MET A 39 -15.21 -2.07 -0.94
CA MET A 39 -14.85 -2.12 0.48
C MET A 39 -13.47 -1.52 0.74
N GLY A 40 -12.50 -1.77 -0.17
CA GLY A 40 -11.16 -1.18 -0.08
C GLY A 40 -11.17 0.34 -0.14
N VAL A 41 -12.01 0.94 -1.00
CA VAL A 41 -12.22 2.39 -1.06
C VAL A 41 -12.86 2.87 0.24
N GLY A 42 -13.95 2.25 0.69
CA GLY A 42 -14.66 2.64 1.90
C GLY A 42 -13.76 2.60 3.14
N LEU A 43 -13.06 1.49 3.37
CA LEU A 43 -12.11 1.35 4.48
C LEU A 43 -10.93 2.31 4.34
N GLY A 44 -10.40 2.52 3.14
CA GLY A 44 -9.34 3.49 2.88
C GLY A 44 -9.74 4.89 3.31
N LEU A 45 -10.96 5.32 3.01
CA LEU A 45 -11.49 6.62 3.46
C LEU A 45 -11.67 6.69 4.97
N VAL A 46 -12.19 5.63 5.61
CA VAL A 46 -12.33 5.55 7.08
C VAL A 46 -10.97 5.65 7.75
N PHE A 47 -9.98 4.88 7.30
CA PHE A 47 -8.63 4.91 7.85
C PHE A 47 -7.90 6.22 7.59
N SER A 48 -8.15 6.91 6.46
CA SER A 48 -7.55 8.22 6.18
C SER A 48 -7.97 9.28 7.20
N GLN A 49 -9.15 9.12 7.81
CA GLN A 49 -9.65 9.98 8.89
C GLN A 49 -9.17 9.51 10.29
N GLY A 50 -8.27 8.52 10.36
CA GLY A 50 -7.80 7.95 11.63
C GLY A 50 -8.83 7.10 12.38
N ALA A 51 -10.01 6.85 11.79
CA ALA A 51 -11.06 6.02 12.36
C ALA A 51 -10.81 4.52 12.10
N THR A 52 -11.66 3.66 12.67
CA THR A 52 -11.73 2.21 12.42
C THR A 52 -13.20 1.81 12.39
N THR A 53 -13.50 0.67 11.76
CA THR A 53 -14.88 0.14 11.73
C THR A 53 -15.26 -0.64 12.99
N GLY A 54 -14.29 -0.89 13.88
CA GLY A 54 -14.54 -1.58 15.15
C GLY A 54 -14.38 -3.11 15.11
N GLY A 55 -13.94 -3.65 13.96
CA GLY A 55 -13.67 -5.08 13.76
C GLY A 55 -12.19 -5.47 13.90
N THR A 56 -11.76 -6.44 13.08
CA THR A 56 -10.37 -6.91 12.99
C THR A 56 -9.37 -5.83 12.58
N ASP A 57 -9.85 -4.75 11.96
CA ASP A 57 -9.10 -3.55 11.62
C ASP A 57 -8.49 -2.85 12.84
N ILE A 58 -9.07 -2.99 14.05
CA ILE A 58 -8.43 -2.54 15.30
C ILE A 58 -7.11 -3.27 15.52
N ILE A 59 -7.09 -4.60 15.28
CA ILE A 59 -5.88 -5.40 15.40
C ILE A 59 -4.83 -4.93 14.39
N GLY A 60 -5.24 -4.67 13.15
CA GLY A 60 -4.38 -4.10 12.12
C GLY A 60 -3.76 -2.76 12.53
N LYS A 61 -4.55 -1.89 13.17
CA LYS A 61 -4.09 -0.59 13.67
C LYS A 61 -3.13 -0.73 14.86
N LEU A 62 -3.37 -1.68 15.76
CA LEU A 62 -2.44 -2.00 16.86
C LEU A 62 -1.12 -2.57 16.32
N LEU A 63 -1.19 -3.46 15.33
CA LEU A 63 0.00 -3.99 14.66
C LEU A 63 0.80 -2.89 13.96
N LYS A 64 0.15 -1.84 13.45
CA LYS A 64 0.83 -0.69 12.85
C LYS A 64 1.72 0.07 13.84
N LEU A 65 1.36 0.09 15.13
CA LEU A 65 2.21 0.67 16.19
C LEU A 65 3.50 -0.12 16.37
N LYS A 66 3.44 -1.44 16.18
CA LYS A 66 4.62 -2.33 16.31
C LYS A 66 5.42 -2.41 15.02
N PHE A 67 4.76 -2.34 13.86
CA PHE A 67 5.35 -2.48 12.52
C PHE A 67 5.05 -1.26 11.65
N PRO A 68 5.61 -0.08 11.96
CA PRO A 68 5.26 1.19 11.28
C PRO A 68 5.66 1.21 9.80
N TRP A 69 6.61 0.36 9.37
CA TRP A 69 7.06 0.26 7.97
C TRP A 69 6.13 -0.54 7.06
N LEU A 70 5.23 -1.35 7.62
CA LEU A 70 4.28 -2.12 6.82
C LEU A 70 3.04 -1.30 6.47
N PRO A 71 2.53 -1.40 5.23
CA PRO A 71 1.25 -0.82 4.86
C PRO A 71 0.11 -1.36 5.73
N ILE A 72 -0.87 -0.51 6.05
CA ILE A 72 -1.94 -0.88 6.98
C ILE A 72 -2.87 -1.95 6.37
N GLY A 73 -3.08 -1.93 5.05
CA GLY A 73 -3.84 -2.95 4.35
C GLY A 73 -3.29 -4.35 4.56
N LYS A 74 -1.97 -4.50 4.52
CA LYS A 74 -1.32 -5.79 4.83
C LYS A 74 -1.52 -6.21 6.27
N LEU A 75 -1.49 -5.26 7.21
CA LEU A 75 -1.64 -5.54 8.63
C LEU A 75 -3.09 -5.92 9.00
N VAL A 76 -4.06 -5.35 8.33
CA VAL A 76 -5.48 -5.74 8.46
C VAL A 76 -5.73 -7.11 7.82
N MET A 77 -5.09 -7.39 6.67
CA MET A 77 -5.24 -8.67 5.97
C MET A 77 -4.79 -9.88 6.81
N ILE A 78 -3.80 -9.72 7.71
CA ILE A 78 -3.26 -10.83 8.51
C ILE A 78 -4.32 -11.47 9.43
N PRO A 79 -5.00 -10.72 10.32
CA PRO A 79 -6.05 -11.31 11.16
C PRO A 79 -7.24 -11.84 10.35
N ASP A 80 -7.62 -11.15 9.27
CA ASP A 80 -8.70 -11.58 8.41
C ASP A 80 -8.39 -12.90 7.70
N MET A 81 -7.13 -13.10 7.27
CA MET A 81 -6.69 -14.37 6.67
C MET A 81 -6.89 -15.55 7.63
N VAL A 82 -6.61 -15.36 8.92
CA VAL A 82 -6.85 -16.38 9.94
C VAL A 82 -8.34 -16.72 10.02
N VAL A 83 -9.21 -15.70 10.01
CA VAL A 83 -10.67 -15.92 10.04
C VAL A 83 -11.15 -16.67 8.79
N VAL A 84 -10.65 -16.32 7.60
CA VAL A 84 -11.04 -16.99 6.34
C VAL A 84 -10.57 -18.47 6.33
N ILE A 85 -9.36 -18.74 6.81
CA ILE A 85 -8.85 -20.11 6.89
C ILE A 85 -9.71 -20.94 7.87
N LEU A 86 -10.00 -20.40 9.05
CA LEU A 86 -10.87 -21.07 10.02
C LEU A 86 -12.27 -21.32 9.45
N ALA A 87 -12.84 -20.33 8.78
CA ALA A 87 -14.14 -20.47 8.11
C ALA A 87 -14.10 -21.56 7.03
N ALA A 88 -13.04 -21.66 6.24
CA ALA A 88 -12.86 -22.71 5.24
C ALA A 88 -12.87 -24.12 5.84
N VAL A 89 -12.20 -24.28 6.98
CA VAL A 89 -12.16 -25.56 7.70
C VAL A 89 -13.52 -25.91 8.28
N VAL A 90 -14.20 -24.95 8.89
CA VAL A 90 -15.52 -25.19 9.56
C VAL A 90 -16.61 -25.46 8.54
N PHE A 91 -16.68 -24.71 7.44
CA PHE A 91 -17.73 -24.85 6.44
C PHE A 91 -17.41 -25.81 5.29
N GLY A 92 -16.19 -26.31 5.20
CA GLY A 92 -15.76 -27.27 4.17
C GLY A 92 -15.81 -26.73 2.74
N THR A 93 -15.90 -25.41 2.55
CA THR A 93 -16.09 -24.77 1.23
C THR A 93 -14.80 -24.08 0.76
N VAL A 94 -13.94 -24.84 0.07
CA VAL A 94 -12.66 -24.32 -0.46
C VAL A 94 -12.88 -23.17 -1.43
N ASN A 95 -13.89 -23.24 -2.29
CA ASN A 95 -14.16 -22.18 -3.26
C ASN A 95 -14.51 -20.84 -2.59
N ALA A 96 -15.32 -20.87 -1.51
CA ALA A 96 -15.65 -19.63 -0.77
C ALA A 96 -14.40 -19.02 -0.11
N ALA A 97 -13.50 -19.88 0.41
CA ALA A 97 -12.21 -19.40 0.95
C ALA A 97 -11.34 -18.75 -0.11
N LEU A 98 -11.23 -19.35 -1.30
CA LEU A 98 -10.45 -18.77 -2.41
C LEU A 98 -11.01 -17.42 -2.86
N TYR A 99 -12.32 -17.30 -3.00
CA TYR A 99 -12.95 -16.00 -3.28
C TYR A 99 -12.68 -14.98 -2.15
N GLY A 100 -12.78 -15.41 -0.89
CA GLY A 100 -12.46 -14.56 0.25
C GLY A 100 -11.00 -14.05 0.23
N LEU A 101 -10.03 -14.90 -0.10
CA LEU A 101 -8.62 -14.52 -0.21
C LEU A 101 -8.39 -13.50 -1.34
N ILE A 102 -9.03 -13.69 -2.50
CA ILE A 102 -8.96 -12.73 -3.62
C ILE A 102 -9.55 -11.38 -3.19
N GLN A 103 -10.73 -11.40 -2.55
CA GLN A 103 -11.39 -10.19 -2.06
C GLN A 103 -10.51 -9.43 -1.07
N MET A 104 -9.93 -10.12 -0.09
CA MET A 104 -9.06 -9.52 0.92
C MET A 104 -7.79 -8.91 0.31
N TYR A 105 -7.18 -9.61 -0.64
CA TYR A 105 -6.02 -9.09 -1.35
C TYR A 105 -6.36 -7.80 -2.10
N LEU A 106 -7.49 -7.78 -2.82
CA LEU A 106 -7.92 -6.61 -3.58
C LEU A 106 -8.28 -5.45 -2.64
N LEU A 107 -9.04 -5.72 -1.58
CA LEU A 107 -9.38 -4.77 -0.53
C LEU A 107 -8.11 -4.13 0.07
N SER A 108 -7.13 -4.94 0.48
CA SER A 108 -5.87 -4.47 1.03
C SER A 108 -5.11 -3.57 0.05
N LYS A 109 -5.05 -3.94 -1.22
CA LYS A 109 -4.39 -3.16 -2.27
C LYS A 109 -5.07 -1.83 -2.54
N VAL A 110 -6.39 -1.82 -2.68
CA VAL A 110 -7.17 -0.60 -2.93
C VAL A 110 -7.11 0.33 -1.72
N MET A 111 -7.23 -0.21 -0.51
CA MET A 111 -7.11 0.55 0.73
C MET A 111 -5.73 1.22 0.84
N ASP A 112 -4.63 0.47 0.62
CA ASP A 112 -3.28 1.03 0.66
C ASP A 112 -3.07 2.11 -0.42
N MET A 113 -3.70 1.94 -1.59
CA MET A 113 -3.68 2.91 -2.67
C MET A 113 -4.36 4.24 -2.30
N ILE A 114 -5.48 4.18 -1.60
CA ILE A 114 -6.19 5.37 -1.08
C ILE A 114 -5.35 6.07 0.00
N LEU A 115 -4.71 5.30 0.89
CA LEU A 115 -3.96 5.84 2.03
C LEU A 115 -2.59 6.40 1.67
N TYR A 116 -1.88 5.74 0.79
CA TYR A 116 -0.48 6.06 0.47
C TYR A 116 -0.27 6.56 -0.96
N GLY A 117 -1.32 6.52 -1.78
CA GLY A 117 -1.25 6.87 -3.20
C GLY A 117 -0.68 5.75 -4.08
N TRP A 118 -0.76 5.97 -5.39
CA TRP A 118 -0.31 5.01 -6.41
C TRP A 118 1.20 5.07 -6.63
N ASP A 119 1.82 6.17 -6.26
CA ASP A 119 3.19 6.50 -6.67
C ASP A 119 4.06 6.71 -5.44
N THR A 120 4.85 5.69 -5.09
CA THR A 120 5.81 5.78 -4.01
C THR A 120 7.11 6.39 -4.53
N SER A 121 7.43 7.58 -4.05
CA SER A 121 8.74 8.17 -4.28
C SER A 121 9.83 7.37 -3.55
N ARG A 122 10.96 7.21 -4.20
CA ARG A 122 12.17 6.60 -3.65
C ARG A 122 13.26 7.64 -3.59
N VAL A 123 14.13 7.49 -2.63
CA VAL A 123 15.34 8.30 -2.52
C VAL A 123 16.54 7.35 -2.68
N ALA A 124 17.47 7.72 -3.53
CA ALA A 124 18.75 7.02 -3.64
C ALA A 124 19.89 7.93 -3.23
N TYR A 125 20.85 7.35 -2.55
CA TYR A 125 22.18 7.89 -2.33
C TYR A 125 23.11 7.19 -3.33
N ILE A 126 23.69 7.97 -4.24
CA ILE A 126 24.61 7.47 -5.25
C ILE A 126 26.00 7.96 -4.87
N ILE A 127 26.95 7.03 -4.70
CA ILE A 127 28.33 7.32 -4.38
C ILE A 127 29.16 6.77 -5.55
N THR A 128 29.78 7.66 -6.29
CA THR A 128 30.60 7.32 -7.46
C THR A 128 31.75 8.31 -7.57
N ASP A 129 32.85 7.89 -8.15
CA ASP A 129 33.99 8.77 -8.43
C ASP A 129 33.73 9.64 -9.68
N ARG A 130 32.78 9.19 -10.58
CA ARG A 130 32.33 9.93 -11.77
C ARG A 130 31.06 10.74 -11.51
N TRP A 131 31.05 11.47 -10.41
CA TRP A 131 29.83 12.15 -9.93
C TRP A 131 29.34 13.25 -10.89
N GLU A 132 30.21 13.97 -11.61
CA GLU A 132 29.84 15.04 -12.54
C GLU A 132 29.03 14.50 -13.72
N GLU A 133 29.50 13.42 -14.34
CA GLU A 133 28.79 12.76 -15.44
C GLU A 133 27.45 12.17 -14.97
N THR A 134 27.43 11.61 -13.76
CA THR A 134 26.22 11.08 -13.15
C THR A 134 25.20 12.19 -12.87
N VAL A 135 25.61 13.34 -12.39
CA VAL A 135 24.74 14.51 -12.21
C VAL A 135 24.14 14.92 -13.53
N GLN A 136 24.97 15.05 -14.58
CA GLN A 136 24.47 15.45 -15.90
C GLN A 136 23.44 14.46 -16.44
N GLY A 137 23.71 13.15 -16.36
CA GLY A 137 22.78 12.12 -16.78
C GLY A 137 21.45 12.15 -16.01
N LEU A 138 21.46 12.45 -14.72
CA LEU A 138 20.25 12.60 -13.92
C LEU A 138 19.47 13.88 -14.27
N LEU A 139 20.18 14.98 -14.56
CA LEU A 139 19.55 16.23 -15.02
C LEU A 139 18.90 16.07 -16.39
N ASP A 140 19.53 15.34 -17.31
CA ASP A 140 18.98 15.03 -18.64
C ASP A 140 17.70 14.18 -18.53
N MET A 141 17.59 13.35 -17.46
CA MET A 141 16.36 12.64 -17.11
C MET A 141 15.33 13.54 -16.38
N ASN A 142 15.57 14.84 -16.31
CA ASN A 142 14.73 15.82 -15.61
C ASN A 142 14.52 15.48 -14.12
N ARG A 143 15.61 15.07 -13.44
CA ARG A 143 15.63 14.79 -12.00
C ARG A 143 16.53 15.77 -11.26
N GLY A 144 15.96 16.36 -10.19
CA GLY A 144 16.74 17.20 -9.28
C GLY A 144 17.73 16.34 -8.49
N VAL A 145 18.96 16.79 -8.39
CA VAL A 145 20.02 16.13 -7.65
C VAL A 145 20.57 17.10 -6.60
N THR A 146 20.74 16.61 -5.37
CA THR A 146 21.40 17.36 -4.30
C THR A 146 22.77 16.75 -4.03
N LEU A 147 23.80 17.57 -4.05
CA LEU A 147 25.17 17.17 -3.71
C LEU A 147 25.37 17.25 -2.21
N LEU A 148 25.83 16.17 -1.61
CA LEU A 148 26.20 16.10 -0.21
C LEU A 148 27.69 15.76 -0.12
N GLN A 149 28.43 16.48 0.71
CA GLN A 149 29.82 16.14 1.01
C GLN A 149 29.86 15.01 2.03
N GLY A 150 30.58 13.97 1.71
CA GLY A 150 30.81 12.82 2.58
C GLY A 150 32.28 12.51 2.73
N LYS A 151 32.64 11.76 3.78
CA LYS A 151 33.99 11.27 4.00
C LYS A 151 33.98 9.77 4.12
N GLY A 152 34.80 9.09 3.34
CA GLY A 152 34.98 7.65 3.43
C GLY A 152 35.56 7.25 4.80
N ALA A 153 34.81 6.44 5.56
CA ALA A 153 35.19 6.06 6.91
C ALA A 153 36.50 5.25 6.94
N TYR A 154 36.72 4.43 5.93
CA TYR A 154 37.94 3.59 5.83
C TYR A 154 39.14 4.33 5.21
N THR A 155 38.92 5.07 4.13
CA THR A 155 39.99 5.74 3.37
C THR A 155 40.30 7.15 3.85
N GLY A 156 39.37 7.76 4.60
CA GLY A 156 39.44 9.19 4.96
C GLY A 156 39.27 10.16 3.79
N ALA A 157 39.04 9.65 2.57
CA ALA A 157 38.87 10.45 1.36
C ALA A 157 37.53 11.19 1.35
N GLU A 158 37.57 12.43 0.85
CA GLU A 158 36.33 13.18 0.58
C GLU A 158 35.60 12.59 -0.64
N LYS A 159 34.31 12.43 -0.53
CA LYS A 159 33.45 11.89 -1.60
C LYS A 159 32.21 12.74 -1.77
N GLN A 160 31.77 12.91 -3.01
CA GLN A 160 30.48 13.51 -3.31
C GLN A 160 29.41 12.41 -3.28
N VAL A 161 28.33 12.65 -2.54
CA VAL A 161 27.17 11.78 -2.46
C VAL A 161 26.01 12.47 -3.15
N LEU A 162 25.46 11.86 -4.18
CA LEU A 162 24.32 12.38 -4.92
C LEU A 162 23.03 11.89 -4.27
N LEU A 163 22.20 12.80 -3.80
CA LEU A 163 20.85 12.53 -3.32
C LEU A 163 19.87 12.82 -4.43
N VAL A 164 19.13 11.81 -4.86
CA VAL A 164 18.10 11.93 -5.91
C VAL A 164 16.79 11.30 -5.46
N ALA A 165 15.69 12.02 -5.65
CA ALA A 165 14.33 11.52 -5.45
C ALA A 165 13.71 11.19 -6.80
N PHE A 166 13.15 9.98 -6.92
CA PHE A 166 12.56 9.48 -8.16
C PHE A 166 11.38 8.54 -7.88
N ARG A 167 10.56 8.29 -8.91
CA ARG A 167 9.45 7.34 -8.82
C ARG A 167 9.95 5.91 -9.01
N GLN A 168 9.28 4.94 -8.37
CA GLN A 168 9.72 3.53 -8.43
C GLN A 168 9.89 3.00 -9.87
N ARG A 169 9.09 3.46 -10.84
CA ARG A 169 9.20 3.09 -12.25
C ARG A 169 10.48 3.58 -12.94
N GLU A 170 11.16 4.56 -12.37
CA GLU A 170 12.38 5.18 -12.94
C GLU A 170 13.66 4.51 -12.45
N ILE A 171 13.56 3.54 -11.54
CA ILE A 171 14.72 2.84 -11.00
C ILE A 171 15.51 2.09 -12.08
N VAL A 172 14.83 1.52 -13.06
CA VAL A 172 15.47 0.75 -14.14
C VAL A 172 16.24 1.66 -15.10
N PRO A 173 15.66 2.74 -15.67
CA PRO A 173 16.40 3.71 -16.46
C PRO A 173 17.61 4.31 -15.71
N ILE A 174 17.42 4.72 -14.45
CA ILE A 174 18.50 5.28 -13.64
C ILE A 174 19.63 4.27 -13.45
N LYS A 175 19.32 3.01 -13.10
CA LYS A 175 20.34 1.97 -12.97
C LYS A 175 21.07 1.66 -14.27
N ARG A 176 20.39 1.76 -15.43
CA ARG A 176 21.01 1.56 -16.73
C ARG A 176 22.02 2.67 -16.99
N MET A 177 21.60 3.93 -16.86
CA MET A 177 22.46 5.10 -17.01
C MET A 177 23.71 5.03 -16.08
N LEU A 178 23.50 4.66 -14.81
CA LEU A 178 24.63 4.51 -13.88
C LEU A 178 25.63 3.43 -14.31
N ARG A 179 25.16 2.30 -14.86
CA ARG A 179 26.04 1.24 -15.37
C ARG A 179 26.78 1.60 -16.65
N GLU A 180 26.32 2.59 -17.38
CA GLU A 180 26.98 3.07 -18.60
C GLU A 180 28.10 4.08 -18.23
N ILE A 181 27.96 4.73 -17.05
CA ILE A 181 28.95 5.71 -16.57
C ILE A 181 30.02 5.04 -15.72
N ASP A 182 29.65 4.10 -14.86
CA ASP A 182 30.48 3.43 -13.86
C ASP A 182 30.20 1.92 -13.87
#